data_6eabf524e7bbe8e0285de3dfbcbc3f07
#
_entry.id   6eabf524e7bbe8e0285de3dfbcbc3f07
#
_cell.length_a   1.000
_cell.length_b   1.000
_cell.length_c   1.000
_cell.angle_alpha   90.00
_cell.angle_beta   90.00
_cell.angle_gamma   90.00
#
_symmetry.space_group_name_H-M   'P 1'
#
loop_
_entity.id
_entity.type
_entity.pdbx_description
1 polymer ?
#
loop_
_entity_poly.entity_id
_entity_poly.type
_entity_poly.pdbx_seq_one_letter_code
_entity_poly.pdbx_strand_id
1 'polypeptide(L)'
;MTTKEDLSGALPDVTSTYHFAGLGAPVEIYRDTFGVPHIRAGSEKDAFFTQGFVTAQDRLWHMEYDRRRGSGRWAEVVGVTGLAQDKLMRRFRLAAA
;
A
#
# COMPACT_ATOMS: atom_id res chain seq x y z
N MET A 1 -13.49 15.48 13.83
CA MET A 1 -12.27 16.30 13.59
C MET A 1 -11.05 15.50 14.00
N THR A 2 -10.04 15.42 13.14
CA THR A 2 -8.82 14.68 13.40
C THR A 2 -7.91 15.45 14.37
N THR A 3 -7.49 14.81 15.46
CA THR A 3 -6.60 15.42 16.45
C THR A 3 -5.15 14.97 16.22
N LYS A 4 -4.22 15.62 16.91
CA LYS A 4 -2.80 15.21 16.87
C LYS A 4 -2.61 13.79 17.40
N GLU A 5 -3.38 13.40 18.41
CA GLU A 5 -3.33 12.05 18.98
C GLU A 5 -3.83 11.01 17.98
N ASP A 6 -4.90 11.32 17.22
CA ASP A 6 -5.40 10.45 16.17
C ASP A 6 -4.35 10.23 15.08
N LEU A 7 -3.65 11.30 14.68
CA LEU A 7 -2.59 11.21 13.69
C LEU A 7 -1.38 10.42 14.19
N SER A 8 -1.04 10.58 15.47
CA SER A 8 0.06 9.79 16.08
C SER A 8 -0.28 8.30 16.10
N GLY A 9 -1.54 7.94 16.37
CA GLY A 9 -1.99 6.56 16.37
C GLY A 9 -2.02 5.94 14.96
N ALA A 10 -2.01 6.76 13.91
CA ALA A 10 -1.99 6.29 12.53
C ALA A 10 -0.57 6.04 12.00
N LEU A 11 0.49 6.39 12.75
CA LEU A 11 1.86 6.15 12.32
C LEU A 11 2.16 4.64 12.28
N PRO A 12 2.89 4.18 11.24
CA PRO A 12 3.22 2.76 11.14
C PRO A 12 4.18 2.34 12.25
N ASP A 13 4.02 1.09 12.73
CA ASP A 13 4.99 0.48 13.64
C ASP A 13 6.17 -0.05 12.84
N VAL A 14 7.33 0.59 13.00
CA VAL A 14 8.56 0.26 12.27
C VAL A 14 9.61 -0.44 13.14
N THR A 15 9.25 -0.82 14.38
CA THR A 15 10.18 -1.43 15.34
C THR A 15 9.87 -2.89 15.66
N SER A 16 8.70 -3.39 15.26
CA SER A 16 8.24 -4.74 15.57
C SER A 16 8.74 -5.78 14.57
N THR A 17 8.74 -7.05 15.01
CA THR A 17 8.98 -8.21 14.16
C THR A 17 7.64 -8.75 13.67
N TYR A 18 7.53 -9.02 12.39
CA TYR A 18 6.33 -9.58 11.76
C TYR A 18 6.63 -10.95 11.16
N HIS A 19 5.63 -11.82 11.14
CA HIS A 19 5.75 -13.15 10.55
C HIS A 19 4.74 -13.31 9.40
N PHE A 20 5.24 -13.66 8.22
CA PHE A 20 4.41 -13.87 7.03
C PHE A 20 4.72 -15.21 6.39
N ALA A 21 3.66 -15.95 6.03
CA ALA A 21 3.79 -17.25 5.37
C ALA A 21 4.37 -17.15 3.94
N GLY A 22 4.31 -15.98 3.31
CA GLY A 22 4.80 -15.77 1.95
C GLY A 22 6.32 -15.65 1.81
N LEU A 23 7.06 -15.52 2.92
CA LEU A 23 8.52 -15.37 2.90
C LEU A 23 9.21 -16.73 2.89
N GLY A 24 10.26 -16.85 2.07
CA GLY A 24 11.10 -18.05 2.04
C GLY A 24 12.18 -18.06 3.11
N ALA A 25 12.60 -16.90 3.60
CA ALA A 25 13.63 -16.72 4.63
C ALA A 25 13.42 -15.41 5.36
N PRO A 26 14.04 -15.19 6.55
CA PRO A 26 13.96 -13.91 7.24
C PRO A 26 14.49 -12.76 6.38
N VAL A 27 13.80 -11.62 6.44
CA VAL A 27 14.15 -10.39 5.73
C VAL A 27 14.34 -9.29 6.76
N GLU A 28 15.40 -8.50 6.60
CA GLU A 28 15.68 -7.35 7.44
C GLU A 28 15.25 -6.07 6.71
N ILE A 29 14.58 -5.17 7.45
CA ILE A 29 14.22 -3.85 6.97
C ILE A 29 14.83 -2.83 7.92
N TYR A 30 15.65 -1.94 7.37
CA TYR A 30 16.24 -0.84 8.12
C TYR A 30 15.71 0.48 7.56
N ARG A 31 15.21 1.36 8.43
CA ARG A 31 14.81 2.70 8.02
C ARG A 31 15.87 3.70 8.47
N ASP A 32 16.29 4.55 7.53
CA ASP A 32 17.28 5.59 7.83
C ASP A 32 16.62 6.81 8.52
N THR A 33 17.41 7.86 8.75
CA THR A 33 16.94 9.09 9.41
C THR A 33 15.87 9.82 8.61
N PHE A 34 15.75 9.57 7.30
CA PHE A 34 14.71 10.13 6.44
C PHE A 34 13.49 9.21 6.32
N GLY A 35 13.49 8.07 7.02
CA GLY A 35 12.41 7.10 6.95
C GLY A 35 12.45 6.21 5.71
N VAL A 36 13.50 6.28 4.91
CA VAL A 36 13.64 5.45 3.71
C VAL A 36 13.93 4.01 4.11
N PRO A 37 13.12 3.03 3.68
CA PRO A 37 13.34 1.62 4.01
C PRO A 37 14.47 1.04 3.15
N HIS A 38 15.38 0.32 3.80
CA HIS A 38 16.44 -0.45 3.17
C HIS A 38 16.15 -1.92 3.44
N ILE A 39 15.99 -2.71 2.38
CA ILE A 39 15.57 -4.09 2.46
C ILE A 39 16.75 -5.00 2.15
N ARG A 40 17.02 -5.96 3.06
CA ARG A 40 18.00 -7.03 2.82
C ARG A 40 17.25 -8.35 2.77
N ALA A 41 17.18 -8.94 1.60
CA ALA A 41 16.48 -10.20 1.35
C ALA A 41 17.39 -11.21 0.64
N GLY A 42 17.14 -12.50 0.85
CA GLY A 42 17.93 -13.58 0.24
C GLY A 42 17.45 -13.97 -1.15
N SER A 43 16.31 -13.48 -1.63
CA SER A 43 15.78 -13.78 -2.95
C SER A 43 14.99 -12.59 -3.51
N GLU A 44 14.82 -12.57 -4.83
CA GLU A 44 14.00 -11.55 -5.50
C GLU A 44 12.55 -11.59 -5.02
N LYS A 45 11.99 -12.80 -4.86
CA LYS A 45 10.62 -12.97 -4.38
C LYS A 45 10.42 -12.31 -3.02
N ASP A 46 11.34 -12.54 -2.08
CA ASP A 46 11.28 -11.97 -0.74
C ASP A 46 11.50 -10.45 -0.79
N ALA A 47 12.39 -9.97 -1.66
CA ALA A 47 12.61 -8.54 -1.85
C ALA A 47 11.35 -7.83 -2.34
N PHE A 48 10.67 -8.36 -3.35
CA PHE A 48 9.45 -7.77 -3.87
C PHE A 48 8.28 -7.88 -2.88
N PHE A 49 8.16 -9.00 -2.18
CA PHE A 49 7.17 -9.14 -1.11
C PHE A 49 7.36 -8.06 -0.04
N THR A 50 8.60 -7.88 0.40
CA THR A 50 8.94 -6.89 1.44
C THR A 50 8.75 -5.46 0.94
N GLN A 51 9.07 -5.18 -0.32
CA GLN A 51 8.81 -3.88 -0.93
C GLN A 51 7.31 -3.55 -0.90
N GLY A 52 6.46 -4.50 -1.25
CA GLY A 52 5.01 -4.34 -1.14
C GLY A 52 4.56 -4.08 0.29
N PHE A 53 5.13 -4.80 1.24
CA PHE A 53 4.83 -4.63 2.66
C PHE A 53 5.19 -3.23 3.16
N VAL A 54 6.41 -2.72 2.89
CA VAL A 54 6.81 -1.39 3.35
C VAL A 54 6.04 -0.29 2.63
N THR A 55 5.69 -0.48 1.37
CA THR A 55 4.84 0.47 0.63
C THR A 55 3.46 0.54 1.26
N ALA A 56 2.85 -0.59 1.60
CA ALA A 56 1.56 -0.65 2.29
C ALA A 56 1.63 -0.01 3.68
N GLN A 57 2.73 -0.24 4.41
CA GLN A 57 2.95 0.35 5.71
C GLN A 57 2.91 1.88 5.67
N ASP A 58 3.48 2.48 4.62
CA ASP A 58 3.58 3.93 4.47
C ASP A 58 2.40 4.53 3.70
N ARG A 59 1.81 3.80 2.74
CA ARG A 59 0.91 4.36 1.74
C ARG A 59 -0.27 3.45 1.40
N LEU A 60 -0.80 2.71 2.37
CA LEU A 60 -1.89 1.77 2.11
C LEU A 60 -3.11 2.44 1.46
N TRP A 61 -3.50 3.63 1.95
CA TRP A 61 -4.63 4.35 1.38
C TRP A 61 -4.38 4.75 -0.08
N HIS A 62 -3.17 5.19 -0.40
CA HIS A 62 -2.81 5.57 -1.77
C HIS A 62 -2.86 4.35 -2.71
N MET A 63 -2.38 3.19 -2.25
CA MET A 63 -2.49 1.94 -3.00
C MET A 63 -3.96 1.56 -3.24
N GLU A 64 -4.80 1.68 -2.23
CA GLU A 64 -6.24 1.39 -2.35
C GLU A 64 -6.94 2.37 -3.30
N TYR A 65 -6.58 3.64 -3.24
CA TYR A 65 -7.08 4.65 -4.16
C TYR A 65 -6.74 4.30 -5.62
N ASP A 66 -5.48 3.96 -5.89
CA ASP A 66 -5.05 3.58 -7.24
C ASP A 66 -5.75 2.31 -7.71
N ARG A 67 -5.90 1.31 -6.84
CA ARG A 67 -6.59 0.07 -7.15
C ARG A 67 -8.04 0.33 -7.56
N ARG A 68 -8.75 1.14 -6.80
CA ARG A 68 -10.16 1.46 -7.07
C ARG A 68 -10.32 2.29 -8.33
N ARG A 69 -9.45 3.26 -8.54
CA ARG A 69 -9.47 4.06 -9.77
C ARG A 69 -9.19 3.21 -11.00
N GLY A 70 -8.16 2.38 -10.95
CA GLY A 70 -7.78 1.53 -12.08
C GLY A 70 -8.83 0.49 -12.43
N SER A 71 -9.59 -0.01 -11.46
CA SER A 71 -10.65 -0.98 -11.68
C SER A 71 -12.03 -0.35 -11.97
N GLY A 72 -12.14 0.99 -11.92
CA GLY A 72 -13.41 1.68 -12.11
C GLY A 72 -14.37 1.52 -10.94
N ARG A 73 -13.86 1.49 -9.71
CA ARG A 73 -14.63 1.27 -8.49
C ARG A 73 -14.50 2.42 -7.49
N TRP A 74 -14.06 3.58 -7.94
CA TRP A 74 -13.87 4.72 -7.06
C TRP A 74 -15.19 5.29 -6.50
N ALA A 75 -16.27 5.23 -7.29
CA ALA A 75 -17.59 5.70 -6.86
C ALA A 75 -18.13 4.94 -5.63
N GLU A 76 -17.67 3.72 -5.35
CA GLU A 76 -18.04 2.98 -4.14
C GLU A 76 -17.62 3.72 -2.87
N VAL A 77 -16.59 4.56 -2.95
CA VAL A 77 -16.05 5.31 -1.81
C VAL A 77 -16.57 6.76 -1.80
N VAL A 78 -16.56 7.44 -2.96
CA VAL A 78 -16.85 8.88 -3.05
C VAL A 78 -18.24 9.19 -3.63
N GLY A 79 -18.99 8.17 -4.04
CA GLY A 79 -20.34 8.35 -4.60
C GLY A 79 -20.33 8.86 -6.02
N VAL A 80 -21.42 9.56 -6.39
CA VAL A 80 -21.67 10.03 -7.75
C VAL A 80 -20.52 10.85 -8.35
N THR A 81 -19.76 11.56 -7.54
CA THR A 81 -18.66 12.38 -8.02
C THR A 81 -17.55 11.58 -8.71
N GLY A 82 -17.42 10.29 -8.39
CA GLY A 82 -16.44 9.40 -9.02
C GLY A 82 -16.96 8.64 -10.23
N LEU A 83 -18.25 8.74 -10.55
CA LEU A 83 -18.88 7.89 -11.55
C LEU A 83 -18.35 8.11 -12.99
N ALA A 84 -18.11 9.35 -13.37
CA ALA A 84 -17.61 9.67 -14.72
C ALA A 84 -16.22 9.07 -14.95
N GLN A 85 -15.35 9.14 -13.95
CA GLN A 85 -14.02 8.55 -14.00
C GLN A 85 -14.06 7.03 -14.03
N ASP A 86 -14.96 6.42 -13.25
CA ASP A 86 -15.12 4.97 -13.22
C ASP A 86 -15.57 4.44 -14.59
N LYS A 87 -16.50 5.15 -15.25
CA LYS A 87 -16.94 4.80 -16.60
C LYS A 87 -15.77 4.83 -17.59
N LEU A 88 -14.93 5.86 -17.52
CA LEU A 88 -13.77 5.99 -18.39
C LEU A 88 -12.77 4.85 -18.14
N MET A 89 -12.46 4.55 -16.88
CA MET A 89 -11.51 3.50 -16.52
C MET A 89 -12.01 2.11 -16.93
N ARG A 90 -13.29 1.85 -16.83
CA ARG A 90 -13.88 0.59 -17.31
C ARG A 90 -13.81 0.43 -18.82
N ARG A 91 -13.87 1.53 -19.57
CA ARG A 91 -13.66 1.51 -21.03
C ARG A 91 -12.25 1.07 -21.40
N PHE A 92 -11.23 1.44 -20.61
CA PHE A 92 -9.87 0.98 -20.82
C PHE A 92 -9.66 -0.49 -20.43
N ARG A 93 -10.54 -1.06 -19.61
CA ARG A 93 -10.52 -2.46 -19.20
C ARG A 93 -9.21 -2.88 -18.52
N LEU A 94 -8.63 -1.99 -17.71
CA LEU A 94 -7.37 -2.25 -17.04
C LEU A 94 -7.44 -3.45 -16.08
N ALA A 95 -8.57 -3.61 -15.39
CA ALA A 95 -8.76 -4.72 -14.45
C ALA A 95 -8.89 -6.08 -15.14
N ALA A 96 -9.22 -6.09 -16.43
CA ALA A 96 -9.37 -7.30 -17.24
C ALA A 96 -8.10 -7.64 -18.03
N ALA A 97 -7.10 -6.76 -18.01
CA ALA A 97 -5.85 -6.91 -18.73
C ALA A 97 -4.91 -7.93 -18.09
#